data_e190c2f7fd216013c524de3cf52c6617
#
_entry.id   e190c2f7fd216013c524de3cf52c6617
#
_cell.length_a   1.000
_cell.length_b   1.000
_cell.length_c   1.000
_cell.angle_alpha   90.00
_cell.angle_beta   90.00
_cell.angle_gamma   90.00
#
_symmetry.space_group_name_H-M   'P 1'
#
loop_
_entity.id
_entity.type
_entity.pdbx_description
1 polymer ?
#
loop_
_entity_poly.entity_id
_entity_poly.type
_entity_poly.pdbx_seq_one_letter_code
_entity_poly.pdbx_strand_id
1 'polypeptide(L)'
;MIKRFQNWGENGPLPEDGVVATTDRSAALIIANTPGEVPPIGLVGGDLRRTMGGRRNRGQLRHPDAARAVVDYGVVRYEDTEMPFVAHVVARRSMLRGRIIAVMNAAFVGSWNVAPRAHPGDGKFDVLDVTMSMTDRLKARSRLSSGSHVPHPDIAQRRGDALEFSLDKPLDLWVDGKQLARVDSFSIELQPEALAVVV
;
A
#
# COMPACT_ATOMS: atom_id res chain seq x y z
N MET A 1 -4.35 -0.94 16.35
CA MET A 1 -3.11 -0.11 16.35
C MET A 1 -1.98 -0.81 17.10
N ILE A 2 -0.85 -1.06 16.43
CA ILE A 2 0.30 -1.75 17.03
C ILE A 2 0.87 -0.92 18.17
N LYS A 3 1.03 -1.55 19.34
CA LYS A 3 1.71 -0.96 20.48
C LYS A 3 3.18 -1.42 20.48
N ARG A 4 4.08 -0.53 20.87
CA ARG A 4 5.51 -0.83 20.98
C ARG A 4 5.72 -2.07 21.87
N PHE A 5 6.52 -3.03 21.42
CA PHE A 5 6.82 -4.32 22.08
C PHE A 5 5.66 -5.34 22.14
N GLN A 6 4.60 -5.17 21.35
CA GLN A 6 3.60 -6.22 21.14
C GLN A 6 3.87 -6.93 19.81
N ASN A 7 3.71 -8.24 19.79
CA ASN A 7 3.65 -8.99 18.53
C ASN A 7 2.38 -8.56 17.79
N TRP A 8 2.53 -8.16 16.54
CA TRP A 8 1.38 -7.75 15.72
C TRP A 8 0.88 -8.87 14.80
N GLY A 9 1.53 -10.01 14.84
CA GLY A 9 1.16 -11.20 14.08
C GLY A 9 1.29 -12.45 14.92
N GLU A 10 0.67 -13.49 14.46
CA GLU A 10 0.72 -14.85 14.99
C GLU A 10 1.07 -15.84 13.88
N ASN A 11 1.40 -17.07 14.26
CA ASN A 11 1.55 -18.14 13.29
C ASN A 11 0.21 -18.88 13.15
N GLY A 12 -0.12 -19.23 11.90
CA GLY A 12 -1.32 -20.02 11.61
C GLY A 12 -1.59 -20.13 10.13
N PRO A 13 -2.15 -21.27 9.68
CA PRO A 13 -2.50 -21.45 8.28
C PRO A 13 -3.65 -20.53 7.86
N LEU A 14 -3.77 -20.33 6.56
CA LEU A 14 -4.97 -19.71 5.98
C LEU A 14 -6.18 -20.59 6.32
N PRO A 15 -7.24 -20.04 6.95
CA PRO A 15 -8.48 -20.76 7.23
C PRO A 15 -9.12 -21.37 5.99
N GLU A 16 -10.04 -22.33 6.18
CA GLU A 16 -10.69 -23.01 5.06
C GLU A 16 -11.55 -22.08 4.20
N ASP A 17 -12.21 -21.11 4.84
CA ASP A 17 -12.99 -20.04 4.21
C ASP A 17 -12.14 -18.93 3.60
N GLY A 18 -10.83 -18.97 3.84
CA GLY A 18 -9.89 -17.97 3.35
C GLY A 18 -9.70 -18.03 1.83
N VAL A 19 -9.55 -16.88 1.22
CA VAL A 19 -9.34 -16.69 -0.22
C VAL A 19 -7.89 -16.33 -0.54
N VAL A 20 -7.44 -16.63 -1.76
CA VAL A 20 -6.05 -16.36 -2.17
C VAL A 20 -5.99 -15.21 -3.17
N ALA A 21 -5.18 -14.20 -2.86
CA ALA A 21 -4.85 -13.10 -3.75
C ALA A 21 -3.42 -13.22 -4.30
N THR A 22 -3.26 -12.99 -5.59
CA THR A 22 -1.96 -13.07 -6.29
C THR A 22 -1.28 -11.72 -6.43
N THR A 23 -2.02 -10.64 -6.24
CA THR A 23 -1.56 -9.25 -6.32
C THR A 23 -2.31 -8.40 -5.31
N ASP A 24 -1.79 -7.23 -4.96
CA ASP A 24 -2.51 -6.26 -4.11
C ASP A 24 -3.84 -5.87 -4.75
N ARG A 25 -3.86 -5.67 -6.06
CA ARG A 25 -5.09 -5.38 -6.80
C ARG A 25 -6.15 -6.49 -6.68
N SER A 26 -5.75 -7.77 -6.71
CA SER A 26 -6.70 -8.87 -6.52
C SER A 26 -7.24 -8.92 -5.09
N ALA A 27 -6.44 -8.59 -4.09
CA ALA A 27 -6.89 -8.45 -2.70
C ALA A 27 -7.90 -7.29 -2.56
N ALA A 28 -7.59 -6.13 -3.14
CA ALA A 28 -8.52 -4.99 -3.16
C ALA A 28 -9.85 -5.31 -3.85
N LEU A 29 -9.85 -6.09 -4.94
CA LEU A 29 -11.07 -6.52 -5.61
C LEU A 29 -11.89 -7.53 -4.78
N ILE A 30 -11.24 -8.38 -4.00
CA ILE A 30 -11.94 -9.26 -3.04
C ILE A 30 -12.68 -8.39 -2.04
N ILE A 31 -12.02 -7.38 -1.44
CA ILE A 31 -12.66 -6.44 -0.51
C ILE A 31 -13.86 -5.75 -1.16
N ALA A 32 -13.67 -5.19 -2.36
CA ALA A 32 -14.70 -4.44 -3.08
C ALA A 32 -15.96 -5.28 -3.42
N ASN A 33 -15.78 -6.58 -3.67
CA ASN A 33 -16.86 -7.48 -4.09
C ASN A 33 -17.45 -8.32 -2.95
N THR A 34 -16.98 -8.13 -1.71
CA THR A 34 -17.49 -8.88 -0.55
C THR A 34 -18.39 -7.97 0.28
N PRO A 35 -19.73 -8.16 0.22
CA PRO A 35 -20.62 -7.43 1.12
C PRO A 35 -20.47 -7.98 2.55
N GLY A 36 -20.17 -7.12 3.50
CA GLY A 36 -20.04 -7.49 4.91
C GLY A 36 -18.59 -7.83 5.31
N GLU A 37 -18.40 -8.88 6.11
CA GLU A 37 -17.10 -9.26 6.64
C GLU A 37 -16.22 -9.88 5.53
N VAL A 38 -15.02 -9.32 5.36
CA VAL A 38 -14.06 -9.82 4.37
C VAL A 38 -13.40 -11.07 4.90
N PRO A 39 -13.42 -12.20 4.14
CA PRO A 39 -12.74 -13.42 4.57
C PRO A 39 -11.22 -13.20 4.67
N PRO A 40 -10.49 -13.99 5.48
CA PRO A 40 -9.04 -13.94 5.53
C PRO A 40 -8.41 -14.11 4.15
N ILE A 41 -7.45 -13.25 3.80
CA ILE A 41 -6.80 -13.26 2.48
C ILE A 41 -5.38 -13.81 2.58
N GLY A 42 -5.12 -14.92 1.89
CA GLY A 42 -3.78 -15.46 1.68
C GLY A 42 -3.07 -14.73 0.55
N LEU A 43 -1.98 -14.03 0.86
CA LEU A 43 -1.22 -13.24 -0.11
C LEU A 43 -0.06 -14.05 -0.68
N VAL A 44 -0.08 -14.39 -1.96
CA VAL A 44 1.04 -15.05 -2.67
C VAL A 44 1.87 -14.09 -3.53
N GLY A 45 1.45 -12.83 -3.63
CA GLY A 45 2.14 -11.77 -4.37
C GLY A 45 1.75 -10.40 -3.85
N GLY A 46 2.32 -9.37 -4.47
CA GLY A 46 2.05 -7.97 -4.14
C GLY A 46 3.05 -7.33 -3.17
N ASP A 47 2.89 -6.02 -3.02
CA ASP A 47 3.80 -5.18 -2.22
C ASP A 47 3.45 -5.24 -0.74
N LEU A 48 2.16 -5.42 -0.38
CA LEU A 48 1.73 -5.67 0.99
C LEU A 48 2.39 -6.95 1.54
N ARG A 49 2.28 -8.09 0.80
CA ARG A 49 2.94 -9.33 1.18
C ARG A 49 4.45 -9.16 1.38
N ARG A 50 5.10 -8.42 0.48
CA ARG A 50 6.54 -8.13 0.58
C ARG A 50 6.88 -7.33 1.82
N THR A 51 6.06 -6.34 2.16
CA THR A 51 6.21 -5.51 3.36
C THR A 51 6.12 -6.35 4.63
N MET A 52 5.25 -7.36 4.63
CA MET A 52 5.08 -8.30 5.73
C MET A 52 6.18 -9.40 5.80
N GLY A 53 7.12 -9.42 4.86
CA GLY A 53 8.19 -10.43 4.81
C GLY A 53 7.76 -11.78 4.25
N GLY A 54 6.58 -11.88 3.66
CA GLY A 54 6.04 -13.13 3.11
C GLY A 54 6.84 -13.67 1.92
N ARG A 55 6.94 -15.00 1.80
CA ARG A 55 7.65 -15.71 0.71
C ARG A 55 6.67 -16.05 -0.42
N ARG A 56 7.16 -16.06 -1.68
CA ARG A 56 6.35 -16.43 -2.86
C ARG A 56 6.11 -17.94 -2.94
N ASN A 57 5.33 -18.48 -2.03
CA ASN A 57 5.00 -19.91 -2.05
C ASN A 57 3.54 -20.12 -1.58
N ARG A 58 2.67 -20.60 -2.48
CA ARG A 58 1.28 -20.93 -2.13
C ARG A 58 1.18 -22.02 -1.06
N GLY A 59 2.10 -22.99 -1.06
CA GLY A 59 2.12 -24.06 -0.07
C GLY A 59 2.36 -23.54 1.34
N GLN A 60 3.02 -22.40 1.47
CA GLN A 60 3.29 -21.79 2.78
C GLN A 60 2.03 -21.27 3.45
N LEU A 61 1.01 -20.82 2.71
CA LEU A 61 -0.23 -20.32 3.29
C LEU A 61 -0.99 -21.37 4.13
N ARG A 62 -0.77 -22.65 3.85
CA ARG A 62 -1.38 -23.74 4.61
C ARG A 62 -0.45 -24.36 5.66
N HIS A 63 0.74 -23.82 5.81
CA HIS A 63 1.70 -24.28 6.81
C HIS A 63 1.33 -23.70 8.19
N PRO A 64 1.48 -24.46 9.29
CA PRO A 64 1.23 -23.95 10.64
C PRO A 64 2.06 -22.71 11.01
N ASP A 65 3.26 -22.56 10.41
CA ASP A 65 4.15 -21.42 10.63
C ASP A 65 3.93 -20.26 9.65
N ALA A 66 2.84 -20.27 8.87
CA ALA A 66 2.50 -19.13 8.04
C ALA A 66 2.26 -17.89 8.94
N ALA A 67 2.78 -16.73 8.54
CA ALA A 67 2.56 -15.52 9.32
C ALA A 67 1.14 -14.98 9.04
N ARG A 68 0.38 -14.79 10.12
CA ARG A 68 -0.98 -14.25 10.11
C ARG A 68 -1.02 -12.93 10.86
N ALA A 69 -1.67 -11.92 10.29
CA ALA A 69 -1.86 -10.63 10.94
C ALA A 69 -3.18 -9.98 10.52
N VAL A 70 -3.65 -9.06 11.36
CA VAL A 70 -4.71 -8.12 10.99
C VAL A 70 -4.05 -6.81 10.59
N VAL A 71 -4.41 -6.30 9.40
CA VAL A 71 -3.82 -5.11 8.82
C VAL A 71 -4.88 -4.08 8.46
N ASP A 72 -4.42 -2.86 8.27
CA ASP A 72 -5.22 -1.77 7.74
C ASP A 72 -5.33 -1.90 6.22
N TYR A 73 -6.42 -1.40 5.64
CA TYR A 73 -6.49 -1.10 4.23
C TYR A 73 -7.03 0.31 4.01
N GLY A 74 -6.94 0.84 2.82
CA GLY A 74 -7.44 2.16 2.51
C GLY A 74 -8.58 2.13 1.52
N VAL A 75 -9.36 3.21 1.54
CA VAL A 75 -10.38 3.50 0.54
C VAL A 75 -10.01 4.82 -0.13
N VAL A 76 -9.85 4.81 -1.45
CA VAL A 76 -9.65 6.02 -2.25
C VAL A 76 -10.97 6.42 -2.88
N ARG A 77 -11.29 7.72 -2.81
CA ARG A 77 -12.46 8.34 -3.45
C ARG A 77 -11.99 9.37 -4.46
N TYR A 78 -12.55 9.31 -5.65
CA TYR A 78 -12.33 10.29 -6.72
C TYR A 78 -13.56 10.34 -7.60
N GLU A 79 -14.00 11.55 -7.97
CA GLU A 79 -15.29 11.74 -8.64
C GLU A 79 -16.39 11.00 -7.87
N ASP A 80 -17.23 10.22 -8.54
CA ASP A 80 -18.29 9.40 -7.92
C ASP A 80 -17.82 7.95 -7.65
N THR A 81 -16.52 7.69 -7.66
CA THR A 81 -15.95 6.34 -7.50
C THR A 81 -15.30 6.17 -6.14
N GLU A 82 -15.61 5.06 -5.50
CA GLU A 82 -14.95 4.59 -4.28
C GLU A 82 -14.28 3.23 -4.54
N MET A 83 -13.02 3.09 -4.13
CA MET A 83 -12.25 1.87 -4.38
C MET A 83 -11.34 1.54 -3.21
N PRO A 84 -11.39 0.32 -2.64
CA PRO A 84 -10.40 -0.13 -1.68
C PRO A 84 -9.02 -0.33 -2.31
N PHE A 85 -7.98 -0.19 -1.49
CA PHE A 85 -6.60 -0.55 -1.84
C PHE A 85 -5.88 -1.10 -0.61
N VAL A 86 -4.93 -2.00 -0.82
CA VAL A 86 -4.21 -2.66 0.28
C VAL A 86 -2.76 -2.24 0.42
N ALA A 87 -2.13 -1.80 -0.67
CA ALA A 87 -0.72 -1.44 -0.68
C ALA A 87 -0.45 0.05 -0.86
N HIS A 88 -0.93 0.65 -1.94
CA HIS A 88 -0.59 2.06 -2.22
C HIS A 88 -1.51 2.72 -3.25
N VAL A 89 -1.59 4.05 -3.15
CA VAL A 89 -2.14 4.94 -4.17
C VAL A 89 -1.05 5.89 -4.64
N VAL A 90 -0.86 6.01 -5.96
CA VAL A 90 0.14 6.91 -6.56
C VAL A 90 -0.53 7.82 -7.58
N ALA A 91 -0.50 9.13 -7.34
CA ALA A 91 -0.93 10.12 -8.32
C ALA A 91 0.28 10.74 -9.00
N ARG A 92 0.39 10.59 -10.33
CA ARG A 92 1.54 11.08 -11.11
C ARG A 92 1.20 11.22 -12.59
N ARG A 93 1.87 12.14 -13.27
CA ARG A 93 1.85 12.21 -14.74
C ARG A 93 3.00 11.42 -15.36
N SER A 94 4.17 11.46 -14.72
CA SER A 94 5.39 10.79 -15.18
C SER A 94 6.25 10.40 -13.99
N MET A 95 7.05 9.35 -14.13
CA MET A 95 8.08 9.00 -13.14
C MET A 95 9.25 9.97 -13.15
N LEU A 96 9.51 10.63 -14.28
CA LEU A 96 10.69 11.47 -14.46
C LEU A 96 10.42 12.96 -14.25
N ARG A 97 9.16 13.41 -14.40
CA ARG A 97 8.81 14.84 -14.37
C ARG A 97 7.48 15.09 -13.67
N GLY A 98 7.37 16.29 -13.10
CA GLY A 98 6.16 16.75 -12.41
C GLY A 98 6.04 16.23 -10.99
N ARG A 99 4.96 16.59 -10.32
CA ARG A 99 4.65 16.16 -8.96
C ARG A 99 4.27 14.67 -8.95
N ILE A 100 4.70 13.96 -7.92
CA ILE A 100 4.25 12.60 -7.60
C ILE A 100 3.77 12.63 -6.16
N ILE A 101 2.56 12.14 -5.93
CA ILE A 101 2.04 11.90 -4.59
C ILE A 101 1.92 10.38 -4.43
N ALA A 102 2.60 9.83 -3.44
CA ALA A 102 2.49 8.41 -3.09
C ALA A 102 1.92 8.29 -1.68
N VAL A 103 0.80 7.60 -1.53
CA VAL A 103 0.17 7.26 -0.26
C VAL A 103 0.38 5.77 -0.05
N MET A 104 1.09 5.42 1.01
CA MET A 104 1.67 4.12 1.22
C MET A 104 1.11 3.48 2.49
N ASN A 105 0.47 2.33 2.34
CA ASN A 105 0.16 1.38 3.40
C ASN A 105 1.26 0.32 3.49
N ALA A 106 1.82 -0.07 2.35
CA ALA A 106 2.97 -0.95 2.23
C ALA A 106 4.26 -0.16 1.98
N ALA A 107 5.42 -0.68 2.39
CA ALA A 107 6.71 -0.03 2.20
C ALA A 107 7.19 -0.02 0.74
N PHE A 108 6.73 -0.99 -0.05
CA PHE A 108 7.26 -1.25 -1.39
C PHE A 108 6.31 -0.80 -2.52
N VAL A 109 6.91 -0.48 -3.67
CA VAL A 109 6.27 -0.42 -4.98
C VAL A 109 7.14 -1.27 -5.92
N GLY A 110 6.73 -2.50 -6.18
CA GLY A 110 7.54 -3.47 -6.91
C GLY A 110 8.87 -3.77 -6.20
N SER A 111 9.99 -3.47 -6.86
CA SER A 111 11.33 -3.67 -6.27
C SER A 111 11.81 -2.51 -5.39
N TRP A 112 11.10 -1.41 -5.36
CA TRP A 112 11.51 -0.19 -4.68
C TRP A 112 10.92 -0.09 -3.28
N ASN A 113 11.76 0.15 -2.29
CA ASN A 113 11.36 0.48 -0.92
C ASN A 113 11.06 1.99 -0.84
N VAL A 114 9.86 2.37 -1.25
CA VAL A 114 9.45 3.78 -1.43
C VAL A 114 9.18 4.46 -0.09
N ALA A 115 8.59 3.74 0.85
CA ALA A 115 8.25 4.24 2.18
C ALA A 115 8.77 3.29 3.27
N PRO A 116 10.07 3.36 3.62
CA PRO A 116 10.68 2.40 4.55
C PRO A 116 10.05 2.36 5.95
N ARG A 117 9.25 3.38 6.30
CA ARG A 117 8.55 3.48 7.59
C ARG A 117 7.11 3.00 7.52
N ALA A 118 6.56 2.78 6.32
CA ALA A 118 5.18 2.36 6.16
C ALA A 118 4.97 0.99 6.80
N HIS A 119 3.93 0.91 7.61
CA HIS A 119 3.56 -0.30 8.32
C HIS A 119 2.04 -0.51 8.26
N PRO A 120 1.55 -1.63 7.68
CA PRO A 120 0.15 -1.82 7.37
C PRO A 120 -0.76 -2.11 8.57
N GLY A 121 -0.33 -1.87 9.79
CA GLY A 121 -1.13 -2.08 11.01
C GLY A 121 -0.88 -1.01 12.07
N ASP A 122 -0.33 0.16 11.70
CA ASP A 122 -0.07 1.24 12.65
C ASP A 122 -1.13 2.37 12.61
N GLY A 123 -2.20 2.17 11.83
CA GLY A 123 -3.34 3.08 11.74
C GLY A 123 -3.05 4.36 10.96
N LYS A 124 -2.02 4.38 10.10
CA LYS A 124 -1.66 5.58 9.32
C LYS A 124 -1.03 5.22 7.99
N PHE A 125 -1.31 6.01 6.98
CA PHE A 125 -0.56 6.02 5.73
C PHE A 125 0.69 6.88 5.84
N ASP A 126 1.77 6.47 5.21
CA ASP A 126 2.91 7.32 4.92
C ASP A 126 2.72 7.99 3.56
N VAL A 127 2.80 9.32 3.52
CA VAL A 127 2.63 10.11 2.30
C VAL A 127 3.95 10.72 1.90
N LEU A 128 4.33 10.51 0.65
CA LEU A 128 5.47 11.17 0.03
C LEU A 128 4.96 12.09 -1.10
N ASP A 129 5.23 13.38 -0.98
CA ASP A 129 4.93 14.38 -2.00
C ASP A 129 6.25 14.82 -2.65
N VAL A 130 6.47 14.39 -3.88
CA VAL A 130 7.76 14.46 -4.56
C VAL A 130 7.73 15.54 -5.62
N THR A 131 8.55 16.57 -5.46
CA THR A 131 8.73 17.68 -6.41
C THR A 131 10.12 17.74 -7.03
N MET A 132 10.93 16.71 -6.82
CA MET A 132 12.32 16.59 -7.27
C MET A 132 12.51 16.89 -8.76
N SER A 133 13.68 17.48 -9.08
CA SER A 133 14.14 17.60 -10.45
C SER A 133 14.37 16.24 -11.13
N MET A 134 14.38 16.18 -12.45
CA MET A 134 14.69 14.96 -13.19
C MET A 134 16.06 14.39 -12.81
N THR A 135 17.06 15.25 -12.64
CA THR A 135 18.43 14.85 -12.28
C THR A 135 18.45 14.19 -10.90
N ASP A 136 17.75 14.75 -9.92
CA ASP A 136 17.72 14.19 -8.57
C ASP A 136 16.91 12.92 -8.49
N ARG A 137 15.86 12.77 -9.31
CA ARG A 137 15.13 11.49 -9.45
C ARG A 137 16.02 10.38 -10.00
N LEU A 138 16.86 10.68 -10.98
CA LEU A 138 17.82 9.70 -11.50
C LEU A 138 18.84 9.27 -10.43
N LYS A 139 19.34 10.21 -9.63
CA LYS A 139 20.22 9.90 -8.48
C LYS A 139 19.48 9.12 -7.39
N ALA A 140 18.24 9.51 -7.07
CA ALA A 140 17.42 8.83 -6.07
C ALA A 140 17.05 7.40 -6.48
N ARG A 141 16.94 7.13 -7.78
CA ARG A 141 16.56 5.81 -8.30
C ARG A 141 17.48 4.67 -7.83
N SER A 142 18.80 4.91 -7.76
CA SER A 142 19.75 3.93 -7.24
C SER A 142 19.58 3.64 -5.75
N ARG A 143 18.98 4.57 -5.01
CA ARG A 143 18.74 4.48 -3.57
C ARG A 143 17.36 3.94 -3.20
N LEU A 144 16.43 3.84 -4.17
CA LEU A 144 15.07 3.34 -3.93
C LEU A 144 15.04 1.88 -3.46
N SER A 145 15.96 1.04 -3.92
CA SER A 145 15.99 -0.37 -3.51
C SER A 145 16.31 -0.55 -2.02
N SER A 146 17.16 0.34 -1.47
CA SER A 146 17.55 0.34 -0.05
C SER A 146 16.67 1.24 0.83
N GLY A 147 15.77 2.04 0.23
CA GLY A 147 14.97 3.02 0.97
C GLY A 147 15.76 4.25 1.45
N SER A 148 17.01 4.42 1.02
CA SER A 148 17.88 5.52 1.46
C SER A 148 17.74 6.81 0.64
N HIS A 149 16.70 6.91 -0.18
CA HIS A 149 16.34 8.12 -0.93
C HIS A 149 15.61 9.16 -0.07
N VAL A 150 15.15 8.78 1.10
CA VAL A 150 14.55 9.66 2.11
C VAL A 150 15.41 9.65 3.38
N PRO A 151 15.52 10.81 4.10
CA PRO A 151 14.92 12.11 3.79
C PRO A 151 15.59 12.83 2.61
N HIS A 152 14.80 13.63 1.87
CA HIS A 152 15.27 14.51 0.79
C HIS A 152 14.52 15.85 0.85
N PRO A 153 15.15 17.01 0.62
CA PRO A 153 14.48 18.32 0.73
C PRO A 153 13.25 18.47 -0.19
N ASP A 154 13.29 17.86 -1.39
CA ASP A 154 12.19 17.91 -2.36
C ASP A 154 11.20 16.74 -2.21
N ILE A 155 11.24 16.01 -1.10
CA ILE A 155 10.28 14.99 -0.73
C ILE A 155 9.65 15.37 0.60
N ALA A 156 8.48 15.98 0.56
CA ALA A 156 7.71 16.21 1.77
C ALA A 156 7.10 14.90 2.26
N GLN A 157 7.27 14.61 3.55
CA GLN A 157 6.72 13.42 4.18
C GLN A 157 5.69 13.83 5.23
N ARG A 158 4.54 13.18 5.21
CA ARG A 158 3.49 13.31 6.24
C ARG A 158 2.82 11.98 6.49
N ARG A 159 2.07 11.88 7.59
CA ARG A 159 1.29 10.70 7.94
C ARG A 159 -0.14 11.10 8.29
N GLY A 160 -1.08 10.25 8.01
CA GLY A 160 -2.50 10.47 8.34
C GLY A 160 -3.34 9.25 8.02
N ASP A 161 -4.53 9.22 8.59
CA ASP A 161 -5.56 8.21 8.41
C ASP A 161 -6.69 8.68 7.48
N ALA A 162 -6.91 9.98 7.40
CA ALA A 162 -7.82 10.63 6.45
C ALA A 162 -7.08 11.78 5.76
N LEU A 163 -7.04 11.77 4.44
CA LEU A 163 -6.20 12.67 3.64
C LEU A 163 -6.96 13.14 2.40
N GLU A 164 -6.91 14.45 2.15
CA GLU A 164 -7.47 15.08 0.97
C GLU A 164 -6.35 15.69 0.13
N PHE A 165 -6.50 15.59 -1.19
CA PHE A 165 -5.54 16.08 -2.17
C PHE A 165 -6.26 16.88 -3.25
N SER A 166 -5.93 18.18 -3.35
CA SER A 166 -6.26 19.03 -4.50
C SER A 166 -4.99 19.20 -5.33
N LEU A 167 -5.13 19.10 -6.64
CA LEU A 167 -4.02 19.07 -7.58
C LEU A 167 -4.08 20.31 -8.49
N ASP A 168 -2.98 21.04 -8.61
CA ASP A 168 -2.88 22.19 -9.52
C ASP A 168 -3.07 21.81 -11.00
N LYS A 169 -2.77 20.55 -11.33
CA LYS A 169 -2.94 19.96 -12.66
C LYS A 169 -3.36 18.50 -12.50
N PRO A 170 -4.27 18.00 -13.35
CA PRO A 170 -4.69 16.61 -13.29
C PRO A 170 -3.54 15.63 -13.37
N LEU A 171 -3.55 14.62 -12.50
CA LEU A 171 -2.58 13.51 -12.45
C LEU A 171 -3.29 12.19 -12.73
N ASP A 172 -2.54 11.23 -13.28
CA ASP A 172 -3.02 9.86 -13.44
C ASP A 172 -2.97 9.16 -12.10
N LEU A 173 -4.11 8.64 -11.65
CA LEU A 173 -4.29 7.93 -10.38
C LEU A 173 -4.07 6.43 -10.58
N TRP A 174 -3.10 5.91 -9.85
CA TRP A 174 -2.73 4.50 -9.83
C TRP A 174 -3.06 3.91 -8.47
N VAL A 175 -3.81 2.81 -8.44
CA VAL A 175 -4.23 2.12 -7.22
C VAL A 175 -3.76 0.68 -7.29
N ASP A 176 -2.94 0.25 -6.34
CA ASP A 176 -2.32 -1.07 -6.29
C ASP A 176 -1.72 -1.49 -7.65
N GLY A 177 -0.96 -0.58 -8.25
CA GLY A 177 -0.25 -0.80 -9.50
C GLY A 177 -1.07 -0.67 -10.78
N LYS A 178 -2.40 -0.41 -10.71
CA LYS A 178 -3.25 -0.20 -11.89
C LYS A 178 -3.67 1.27 -12.01
N GLN A 179 -3.50 1.83 -13.19
CA GLN A 179 -4.05 3.15 -13.53
C GLN A 179 -5.58 3.05 -13.66
N LEU A 180 -6.30 3.90 -12.94
CA LEU A 180 -7.75 3.91 -12.92
C LEU A 180 -8.35 5.12 -13.62
N ALA A 181 -7.87 6.33 -13.29
CA ALA A 181 -8.44 7.58 -13.74
C ALA A 181 -7.37 8.66 -13.90
N ARG A 182 -7.78 9.80 -14.43
CA ARG A 182 -7.02 11.06 -14.39
C ARG A 182 -7.86 12.06 -13.61
N VAL A 183 -7.31 12.53 -12.48
CA VAL A 183 -8.07 13.29 -11.47
C VAL A 183 -7.39 14.62 -11.18
N ASP A 184 -8.18 15.61 -10.77
CA ASP A 184 -7.74 16.90 -10.23
C ASP A 184 -7.84 16.95 -8.69
N SER A 185 -8.58 16.00 -8.10
CA SER A 185 -8.67 15.81 -6.66
C SER A 185 -8.97 14.36 -6.31
N PHE A 186 -8.60 13.94 -5.12
CA PHE A 186 -8.98 12.64 -4.53
C PHE A 186 -8.82 12.68 -3.01
N SER A 187 -9.54 11.82 -2.32
CA SER A 187 -9.39 11.62 -0.88
C SER A 187 -9.10 10.16 -0.56
N ILE A 188 -8.51 9.94 0.60
CA ILE A 188 -8.17 8.62 1.09
C ILE A 188 -8.57 8.53 2.55
N GLU A 189 -9.17 7.41 2.92
CA GLU A 189 -9.57 7.09 4.27
C GLU A 189 -9.05 5.69 4.65
N LEU A 190 -8.51 5.55 5.86
CA LEU A 190 -7.99 4.31 6.37
C LEU A 190 -9.10 3.52 7.08
N GLN A 191 -9.15 2.21 6.83
CA GLN A 191 -9.96 1.25 7.57
C GLN A 191 -9.03 0.48 8.51
N PRO A 192 -9.00 0.83 9.80
CA PRO A 192 -8.03 0.27 10.73
C PRO A 192 -8.38 -1.17 11.09
N GLU A 193 -7.35 -2.04 11.14
CA GLU A 193 -7.46 -3.43 11.60
C GLU A 193 -8.62 -4.21 10.94
N ALA A 194 -8.90 -3.92 9.65
CA ALA A 194 -10.10 -4.38 8.98
C ALA A 194 -9.84 -5.52 7.97
N LEU A 195 -8.60 -6.03 7.87
CA LEU A 195 -8.25 -7.09 6.93
C LEU A 195 -7.35 -8.14 7.60
N ALA A 196 -7.86 -9.37 7.73
CA ALA A 196 -7.04 -10.51 8.14
C ALA A 196 -6.25 -11.03 6.94
N VAL A 197 -4.92 -11.14 7.06
CA VAL A 197 -4.03 -11.62 6.00
C VAL A 197 -3.12 -12.73 6.48
N VAL A 198 -2.74 -13.62 5.55
CA VAL A 198 -1.76 -14.71 5.74
C VAL A 198 -0.70 -14.62 4.64
N VAL A 199 0.60 -14.74 5.01
CA VAL A 199 1.74 -14.65 4.09
C VAL A 199 2.74 -15.77 4.23
#